data_939acdfe4939de2b9f2fea0360469c3b
#
_entry.id   939acdfe4939de2b9f2fea0360469c3b
#
_cell.length_a   1.000
_cell.length_b   1.000
_cell.length_c   1.000
_cell.angle_alpha   90.00
_cell.angle_beta   90.00
_cell.angle_gamma   90.00
#
_symmetry.space_group_name_H-M   'P 1'
#
loop_
_entity.id
_entity.type
_entity.pdbx_description
1 polymer ?
#
loop_
_entity_poly.entity_id
_entity_poly.type
_entity_poly.pdbx_seq_one_letter_code
_entity_poly.pdbx_strand_id
1 'polypeptide(L)'
;MKYFVAIIFAIIGLALPLELDAQNKELMRGYEKDLNSLFEQVFSTENKENERYNANEEVMVIMEEALLQRDSYKWKWKLRKGVSVLTSDDDKFRVITWAVVNDNNEFECFGYMQVLNENADVYEVCRLQDKTADIFNPGEVALTDQNWFGCIYTDLITTKYDGRYYYTLLGWNGGNMTTQHRVIEPVYFKRNS
;
A
#
# COMPACT_ATOMS: atom_id res chain seq x y z
N MET A 1 -21.57 49.96 5.96
CA MET A 1 -21.87 48.70 6.65
C MET A 1 -22.00 47.49 5.73
N LYS A 2 -22.45 47.61 4.45
CA LYS A 2 -22.57 46.48 3.53
C LYS A 2 -21.23 45.85 3.07
N TYR A 3 -20.15 46.59 3.04
CA TYR A 3 -18.83 46.10 2.59
C TYR A 3 -18.06 45.31 3.67
N PHE A 4 -18.33 45.60 4.97
CA PHE A 4 -17.66 44.89 6.07
C PHE A 4 -18.11 43.43 6.25
N VAL A 5 -19.41 43.16 5.96
CA VAL A 5 -19.97 41.79 6.02
C VAL A 5 -19.45 40.90 4.92
N ALA A 6 -19.23 41.46 3.70
CA ALA A 6 -18.68 40.68 2.56
C ALA A 6 -17.24 40.24 2.75
N ILE A 7 -16.41 41.08 3.43
CA ILE A 7 -15.00 40.72 3.72
C ILE A 7 -14.89 39.63 4.78
N ILE A 8 -15.78 39.62 5.80
CA ILE A 8 -15.79 38.57 6.83
C ILE A 8 -16.20 37.23 6.24
N PHE A 9 -17.17 37.16 5.31
CA PHE A 9 -17.55 35.94 4.64
C PHE A 9 -16.46 35.38 3.70
N ALA A 10 -15.70 36.25 3.04
CA ALA A 10 -14.58 35.83 2.19
C ALA A 10 -13.40 35.25 3.01
N ILE A 11 -13.14 35.78 4.20
CA ILE A 11 -12.06 35.28 5.09
C ILE A 11 -12.46 33.93 5.72
N ILE A 12 -13.71 33.75 6.12
CA ILE A 12 -14.20 32.48 6.68
C ILE A 12 -14.21 31.37 5.60
N GLY A 13 -14.58 31.70 4.37
CA GLY A 13 -14.58 30.73 3.26
C GLY A 13 -13.18 30.28 2.79
N LEU A 14 -12.14 31.07 3.04
CA LEU A 14 -10.76 30.72 2.71
C LEU A 14 -10.02 29.95 3.83
N ALA A 15 -10.46 30.07 5.08
CA ALA A 15 -9.83 29.42 6.22
C ALA A 15 -10.21 27.92 6.32
N LEU A 16 -11.47 27.57 6.04
CA LEU A 16 -11.98 26.21 6.15
C LEU A 16 -11.21 25.14 5.36
N PRO A 17 -10.87 25.33 4.08
CA PRO A 17 -10.11 24.32 3.32
C PRO A 17 -8.67 24.17 3.81
N LEU A 18 -8.04 25.21 4.34
CA LEU A 18 -6.68 25.16 4.91
C LEU A 18 -6.64 24.38 6.23
N GLU A 19 -7.64 24.52 7.08
CA GLU A 19 -7.75 23.79 8.33
C GLU A 19 -8.00 22.29 8.09
N LEU A 20 -8.85 21.93 7.13
CA LEU A 20 -9.11 20.55 6.74
C LEU A 20 -7.87 19.87 6.17
N ASP A 21 -7.09 20.54 5.34
CA ASP A 21 -5.83 20.00 4.80
C ASP A 21 -4.77 19.80 5.89
N ALA A 22 -4.67 20.72 6.84
CA ALA A 22 -3.76 20.62 7.99
C ALA A 22 -4.16 19.44 8.90
N GLN A 23 -5.45 19.29 9.19
CA GLN A 23 -5.98 18.20 10.01
C GLN A 23 -5.74 16.82 9.35
N ASN A 24 -5.97 16.72 8.03
CA ASN A 24 -5.71 15.48 7.30
C ASN A 24 -4.22 15.12 7.30
N LYS A 25 -3.33 16.11 7.14
CA LYS A 25 -1.87 15.88 7.24
C LYS A 25 -1.43 15.42 8.62
N GLU A 26 -2.03 15.92 9.67
CA GLU A 26 -1.72 15.50 11.03
C GLU A 26 -2.21 14.08 11.30
N LEU A 27 -3.41 13.74 10.84
CA LEU A 27 -3.96 12.39 10.88
C LEU A 27 -3.05 11.39 10.16
N MET A 28 -2.61 11.70 8.94
CA MET A 28 -1.72 10.83 8.17
C MET A 28 -0.36 10.65 8.83
N ARG A 29 0.17 11.70 9.49
CA ARG A 29 1.41 11.58 10.30
C ARG A 29 1.21 10.69 11.52
N GLY A 30 0.03 10.74 12.15
CA GLY A 30 -0.35 9.84 13.23
C GLY A 30 -0.29 8.38 12.78
N TYR A 31 -0.97 8.04 11.70
CA TYR A 31 -0.92 6.69 11.11
C TYR A 31 0.51 6.25 10.77
N GLU A 32 1.29 7.11 10.12
CA GLU A 32 2.68 6.79 9.75
C GLU A 32 3.55 6.51 10.99
N LYS A 33 3.37 7.26 12.07
CA LYS A 33 4.08 7.06 13.33
C LYS A 33 3.70 5.74 13.98
N ASP A 34 2.41 5.44 14.07
CA ASP A 34 1.89 4.22 14.69
C ASP A 34 2.30 2.99 13.89
N LEU A 35 2.19 3.04 12.56
CA LEU A 35 2.68 1.99 11.66
C LEU A 35 4.18 1.75 11.83
N ASN A 36 5.00 2.80 11.91
CA ASN A 36 6.43 2.63 12.10
C ASN A 36 6.78 1.98 13.45
N SER A 37 6.04 2.28 14.51
CA SER A 37 6.19 1.65 15.83
C SER A 37 5.83 0.17 15.79
N LEU A 38 4.74 -0.18 15.10
CA LEU A 38 4.31 -1.57 14.93
C LEU A 38 5.26 -2.37 14.02
N PHE A 39 5.70 -1.80 12.91
CA PHE A 39 6.69 -2.43 12.05
C PHE A 39 8.03 -2.69 12.76
N GLU A 40 8.39 -1.89 13.78
CA GLU A 40 9.53 -2.20 14.64
C GLU A 40 9.34 -3.52 15.36
N GLN A 41 8.12 -3.79 15.85
CA GLN A 41 7.79 -5.03 16.54
C GLN A 41 7.70 -6.20 15.54
N VAL A 42 7.09 -5.98 14.37
CA VAL A 42 6.96 -6.98 13.30
C VAL A 42 8.32 -7.50 12.83
N PHE A 43 9.30 -6.59 12.70
CA PHE A 43 10.64 -6.95 12.18
C PHE A 43 11.66 -7.26 13.26
N SER A 44 11.28 -7.21 14.52
CA SER A 44 12.18 -7.51 15.63
C SER A 44 12.47 -9.01 15.72
N THR A 45 13.73 -9.37 15.64
CA THR A 45 14.20 -10.75 15.86
C THR A 45 14.22 -11.13 17.34
N GLU A 46 14.05 -10.17 18.24
CA GLU A 46 13.97 -10.40 19.69
C GLU A 46 12.56 -10.79 20.12
N ASN A 47 11.54 -10.42 19.34
CA ASN A 47 10.16 -10.75 19.60
C ASN A 47 9.87 -12.21 19.23
N LYS A 48 8.96 -12.83 20.00
CA LYS A 48 8.43 -14.15 19.64
C LYS A 48 7.56 -14.07 18.41
N GLU A 49 7.38 -15.18 17.73
CA GLU A 49 6.54 -15.27 16.53
C GLU A 49 5.14 -14.69 16.75
N ASN A 50 4.47 -15.10 17.82
CA ASN A 50 3.12 -14.60 18.14
C ASN A 50 3.09 -13.08 18.38
N GLU A 51 4.13 -12.49 18.94
CA GLU A 51 4.22 -11.05 19.15
C GLU A 51 4.39 -10.31 17.81
N ARG A 52 5.20 -10.86 16.89
CA ARG A 52 5.35 -10.33 15.54
C ARG A 52 4.04 -10.38 14.75
N TYR A 53 3.32 -11.50 14.82
CA TYR A 53 2.04 -11.66 14.13
C TYR A 53 0.94 -10.79 14.74
N ASN A 54 0.84 -10.66 16.06
CA ASN A 54 -0.09 -9.75 16.72
C ASN A 54 0.15 -8.30 16.29
N ALA A 55 1.42 -7.86 16.28
CA ALA A 55 1.77 -6.53 15.80
C ALA A 55 1.42 -6.36 14.31
N ASN A 56 1.58 -7.42 13.50
CA ASN A 56 1.20 -7.39 12.09
C ASN A 56 -0.32 -7.30 11.87
N GLU A 57 -1.13 -7.94 12.70
CA GLU A 57 -2.59 -7.79 12.65
C GLU A 57 -2.99 -6.32 12.91
N GLU A 58 -2.37 -5.66 13.88
CA GLU A 58 -2.59 -4.24 14.14
C GLU A 58 -2.10 -3.37 12.95
N VAL A 59 -0.95 -3.70 12.35
CA VAL A 59 -0.47 -3.05 11.11
C VAL A 59 -1.53 -3.13 10.02
N MET A 60 -2.11 -4.32 9.81
CA MET A 60 -3.12 -4.53 8.76
C MET A 60 -4.34 -3.62 8.97
N VAL A 61 -4.84 -3.51 10.20
CA VAL A 61 -5.99 -2.66 10.53
C VAL A 61 -5.65 -1.18 10.30
N ILE A 62 -4.56 -0.70 10.89
CA ILE A 62 -4.16 0.72 10.79
C ILE A 62 -3.80 1.11 9.36
N MET A 63 -3.13 0.22 8.62
CA MET A 63 -2.80 0.46 7.21
C MET A 63 -4.07 0.62 6.37
N GLU A 64 -5.03 -0.28 6.51
CA GLU A 64 -6.30 -0.21 5.79
C GLU A 64 -7.06 1.08 6.12
N GLU A 65 -7.20 1.42 7.40
CA GLU A 65 -7.82 2.67 7.83
C GLU A 65 -7.13 3.90 7.22
N ALA A 66 -5.80 3.92 7.24
CA ALA A 66 -5.01 5.02 6.69
C ALA A 66 -5.14 5.13 5.17
N LEU A 67 -5.16 4.01 4.44
CA LEU A 67 -5.32 3.98 2.99
C LEU A 67 -6.72 4.40 2.54
N LEU A 68 -7.74 4.16 3.36
CA LEU A 68 -9.12 4.61 3.12
C LEU A 68 -9.34 6.10 3.38
N GLN A 69 -8.38 6.80 4.01
CA GLN A 69 -8.51 8.24 4.23
C GLN A 69 -8.50 9.00 2.91
N ARG A 70 -9.29 10.08 2.88
CA ARG A 70 -9.30 11.00 1.74
C ARG A 70 -7.89 11.52 1.47
N ASP A 71 -7.48 11.57 0.21
CA ASP A 71 -6.17 12.03 -0.24
C ASP A 71 -4.98 11.18 0.27
N SER A 72 -5.24 10.00 0.88
CA SER A 72 -4.19 9.09 1.36
C SER A 72 -3.21 8.69 0.25
N TYR A 73 -3.67 8.60 -0.99
CA TYR A 73 -2.83 8.31 -2.14
C TYR A 73 -1.76 9.39 -2.39
N LYS A 74 -2.04 10.65 -2.06
CA LYS A 74 -1.08 11.75 -2.17
C LYS A 74 -0.05 11.74 -1.06
N TRP A 75 -0.28 10.98 0.01
CA TRP A 75 0.66 10.88 1.13
C TRP A 75 1.92 10.14 0.72
N LYS A 76 3.08 10.77 0.93
CA LYS A 76 4.38 10.17 0.65
C LYS A 76 4.86 9.44 1.90
N TRP A 77 4.52 8.17 1.99
CA TRP A 77 4.86 7.31 3.11
C TRP A 77 6.37 7.26 3.38
N LYS A 78 6.74 7.39 4.65
CA LYS A 78 8.11 7.18 5.15
C LYS A 78 8.09 6.03 6.15
N LEU A 79 7.86 4.84 5.64
CA LEU A 79 7.79 3.63 6.44
C LEU A 79 9.18 3.03 6.69
N ARG A 80 9.28 2.18 7.71
CA ARG A 80 10.54 1.51 8.08
C ARG A 80 11.11 0.70 6.93
N LYS A 81 12.44 0.54 6.95
CA LYS A 81 13.13 -0.37 6.05
C LYS A 81 12.56 -1.79 6.23
N GLY A 82 12.19 -2.43 5.14
CA GLY A 82 11.49 -3.72 5.12
C GLY A 82 10.07 -3.61 4.57
N VAL A 83 9.48 -2.39 4.57
CA VAL A 83 8.24 -2.10 3.87
C VAL A 83 8.55 -1.46 2.53
N SER A 84 8.00 -2.03 1.47
CA SER A 84 8.07 -1.44 0.12
C SER A 84 6.83 -0.62 -0.17
N VAL A 85 7.02 0.56 -0.77
CA VAL A 85 5.95 1.44 -1.26
C VAL A 85 6.32 1.86 -2.66
N LEU A 86 5.61 1.36 -3.66
CA LEU A 86 5.83 1.66 -5.07
C LEU A 86 4.58 2.29 -5.68
N THR A 87 4.77 3.33 -6.47
CA THR A 87 3.69 4.07 -7.14
C THR A 87 3.98 4.13 -8.64
N SER A 88 2.98 3.87 -9.48
CA SER A 88 3.13 3.97 -10.94
C SER A 88 3.35 5.41 -11.39
N ASP A 89 4.13 5.60 -12.48
CA ASP A 89 4.52 6.93 -12.98
C ASP A 89 3.31 7.77 -13.45
N ASP A 90 2.19 7.12 -13.74
CA ASP A 90 0.95 7.74 -14.18
C ASP A 90 -0.10 7.87 -13.07
N ASP A 91 0.31 7.62 -11.82
CA ASP A 91 -0.54 7.69 -10.63
C ASP A 91 -1.78 6.78 -10.67
N LYS A 92 -1.78 5.71 -11.47
CA LYS A 92 -2.89 4.76 -11.56
C LYS A 92 -3.00 3.86 -10.35
N PHE A 93 -1.89 3.46 -9.78
CA PHE A 93 -1.91 2.62 -8.58
C PHE A 93 -0.64 2.76 -7.75
N ARG A 94 -0.78 2.34 -6.50
CA ARG A 94 0.30 2.15 -5.54
C ARG A 94 0.20 0.74 -4.98
N VAL A 95 1.34 0.10 -4.76
CA VAL A 95 1.44 -1.16 -4.04
C VAL A 95 2.34 -0.99 -2.81
N ILE A 96 1.90 -1.53 -1.69
CA ILE A 96 2.63 -1.52 -0.41
C ILE A 96 2.75 -2.96 0.03
N THR A 97 3.98 -3.44 0.24
CA THR A 97 4.24 -4.85 0.62
C THR A 97 5.31 -4.99 1.67
N TRP A 98 5.16 -5.98 2.53
CA TRP A 98 6.13 -6.39 3.55
C TRP A 98 5.99 -7.88 3.83
N ALA A 99 6.85 -8.42 4.69
CA ALA A 99 6.74 -9.81 5.12
C ALA A 99 6.98 -9.94 6.63
N VAL A 100 6.33 -10.93 7.22
CA VAL A 100 6.65 -11.45 8.56
C VAL A 100 7.44 -12.72 8.39
N VAL A 101 8.48 -12.89 9.19
CA VAL A 101 9.28 -14.11 9.20
C VAL A 101 8.85 -14.95 10.41
N ASN A 102 8.44 -16.19 10.19
CA ASN A 102 8.08 -17.10 11.28
C ASN A 102 9.33 -17.74 11.92
N ASP A 103 9.16 -18.52 12.98
CA ASP A 103 10.25 -19.17 13.70
C ASP A 103 10.95 -20.28 12.89
N ASN A 104 10.33 -20.73 11.77
CA ASN A 104 10.96 -21.65 10.81
C ASN A 104 11.77 -20.92 9.71
N ASN A 105 11.91 -19.60 9.82
CA ASN A 105 12.51 -18.73 8.80
C ASN A 105 11.77 -18.76 7.44
N GLU A 106 10.46 -18.94 7.46
CA GLU A 106 9.59 -18.82 6.31
C GLU A 106 9.00 -17.41 6.25
N PHE A 107 8.84 -16.89 5.04
CA PHE A 107 8.34 -15.54 4.78
C PHE A 107 6.87 -15.62 4.40
N GLU A 108 6.01 -15.02 5.21
CA GLU A 108 4.61 -14.76 4.86
C GLU A 108 4.49 -13.29 4.44
N CYS A 109 3.95 -13.06 3.25
CA CYS A 109 3.88 -11.74 2.65
C CYS A 109 2.52 -11.10 2.87
N PHE A 110 2.54 -9.79 3.09
CA PHE A 110 1.36 -8.96 3.31
C PHE A 110 1.42 -7.74 2.42
N GLY A 111 0.27 -7.20 2.05
CA GLY A 111 0.25 -6.00 1.25
C GLY A 111 -1.12 -5.46 0.93
N TYR A 112 -1.10 -4.26 0.37
CA TYR A 112 -2.26 -3.54 -0.14
C TYR A 112 -1.95 -2.92 -1.51
N MET A 113 -2.97 -2.82 -2.33
CA MET A 113 -2.99 -1.95 -3.50
C MET A 113 -4.01 -0.84 -3.32
N GLN A 114 -3.64 0.38 -3.74
CA GLN A 114 -4.58 1.46 -4.01
C GLN A 114 -4.65 1.63 -5.52
N VAL A 115 -5.83 1.47 -6.10
CA VAL A 115 -6.04 1.52 -7.56
C VAL A 115 -7.04 2.60 -7.89
N LEU A 116 -6.70 3.47 -8.85
CA LEU A 116 -7.59 4.54 -9.29
C LEU A 116 -8.81 3.96 -10.02
N ASN A 117 -9.98 4.18 -9.45
CA ASN A 117 -11.25 4.02 -10.16
C ASN A 117 -11.54 5.30 -10.96
N GLU A 118 -11.28 5.27 -12.25
CA GLU A 118 -11.43 6.43 -13.15
C GLU A 118 -12.87 6.93 -13.23
N ASN A 119 -13.87 6.07 -13.02
CA ASN A 119 -15.27 6.45 -13.08
C ASN A 119 -15.74 7.23 -11.85
N ALA A 120 -15.18 6.92 -10.68
CA ALA A 120 -15.54 7.54 -9.42
C ALA A 120 -14.51 8.60 -8.96
N ASP A 121 -13.37 8.70 -9.64
CA ASP A 121 -12.23 9.57 -9.27
C ASP A 121 -11.77 9.37 -7.82
N VAL A 122 -11.73 8.10 -7.41
CA VAL A 122 -11.26 7.67 -6.09
C VAL A 122 -10.28 6.51 -6.20
N TYR A 123 -9.44 6.33 -5.19
CA TYR A 123 -8.57 5.16 -5.09
C TYR A 123 -9.26 4.08 -4.25
N GLU A 124 -9.49 2.95 -4.86
CA GLU A 124 -9.98 1.75 -4.20
C GLU A 124 -8.81 1.04 -3.51
N VAL A 125 -9.08 0.47 -2.34
CA VAL A 125 -8.09 -0.25 -1.54
C VAL A 125 -8.37 -1.74 -1.65
N CYS A 126 -7.38 -2.50 -2.12
CA CYS A 126 -7.44 -3.96 -2.23
C CYS A 126 -6.38 -4.57 -1.30
N ARG A 127 -6.79 -5.47 -0.43
CA ARG A 127 -5.87 -6.28 0.38
C ARG A 127 -5.35 -7.45 -0.45
N LEU A 128 -4.03 -7.63 -0.48
CA LEU A 128 -3.39 -8.76 -1.15
C LEU A 128 -3.39 -9.99 -0.21
N GLN A 129 -3.93 -11.12 -0.70
CA GLN A 129 -3.96 -12.38 0.05
C GLN A 129 -2.86 -13.30 -0.47
N ASP A 130 -1.85 -13.54 0.37
CA ASP A 130 -0.78 -14.49 0.06
C ASP A 130 -1.34 -15.92 -0.04
N LYS A 131 -1.23 -16.50 -1.21
CA LYS A 131 -1.62 -17.85 -1.56
C LYS A 131 -0.46 -18.65 -2.16
N THR A 132 0.78 -18.24 -1.86
CA THR A 132 1.99 -18.86 -2.39
C THR A 132 1.98 -20.38 -2.23
N ALA A 133 1.52 -20.89 -1.08
CA ALA A 133 1.46 -22.31 -0.81
C ALA A 133 0.45 -23.09 -1.71
N ASP A 134 -0.55 -22.39 -2.25
CA ASP A 134 -1.61 -22.97 -3.08
C ASP A 134 -1.31 -22.82 -4.58
N ILE A 135 -0.28 -22.05 -4.95
CA ILE A 135 0.06 -21.72 -6.35
C ILE A 135 1.24 -22.57 -6.80
N PHE A 136 0.99 -23.65 -7.53
CA PHE A 136 2.03 -24.56 -8.01
C PHE A 136 2.79 -24.03 -9.23
N ASN A 137 2.11 -23.40 -10.19
CA ASN A 137 2.67 -22.86 -11.43
C ASN A 137 2.29 -21.40 -11.61
N PRO A 138 2.95 -20.44 -10.89
CA PRO A 138 2.57 -19.05 -10.92
C PRO A 138 2.65 -18.39 -12.31
N GLY A 139 3.48 -18.92 -13.22
CA GLY A 139 3.58 -18.45 -14.60
C GLY A 139 2.43 -18.87 -15.53
N GLU A 140 1.55 -19.79 -15.09
CA GLU A 140 0.46 -20.34 -15.89
C GLU A 140 -0.94 -19.92 -15.41
N VAL A 141 -1.02 -19.22 -14.28
CA VAL A 141 -2.28 -18.78 -13.67
C VAL A 141 -2.39 -17.27 -13.65
N ALA A 142 -3.60 -16.76 -13.83
CA ALA A 142 -3.87 -15.36 -13.61
C ALA A 142 -3.99 -15.11 -12.11
N LEU A 143 -3.07 -14.32 -11.56
CA LEU A 143 -3.09 -13.90 -10.17
C LEU A 143 -4.05 -12.73 -9.98
N THR A 144 -4.58 -12.61 -8.78
CA THR A 144 -5.47 -11.52 -8.35
C THR A 144 -5.11 -11.11 -6.93
N ASP A 145 -5.72 -10.05 -6.41
CA ASP A 145 -5.61 -9.66 -5.00
C ASP A 145 -6.00 -10.78 -4.03
N GLN A 146 -6.97 -11.63 -4.41
CA GLN A 146 -7.44 -12.76 -3.60
C GLN A 146 -6.61 -14.06 -3.81
N ASN A 147 -5.76 -14.08 -4.82
CA ASN A 147 -4.90 -15.22 -5.16
C ASN A 147 -3.54 -14.68 -5.60
N TRP A 148 -2.84 -14.08 -4.66
CA TRP A 148 -1.56 -13.42 -4.89
C TRP A 148 -0.40 -14.37 -4.57
N PHE A 149 0.62 -14.38 -5.43
CA PHE A 149 1.90 -15.01 -5.11
C PHE A 149 2.71 -14.03 -4.26
N GLY A 150 2.65 -14.20 -2.94
CA GLY A 150 3.21 -13.29 -1.97
C GLY A 150 4.66 -12.95 -2.22
N CYS A 151 4.96 -11.65 -2.31
CA CYS A 151 6.33 -11.17 -2.42
C CYS A 151 6.46 -9.72 -1.94
N ILE A 152 7.67 -9.31 -1.61
CA ILE A 152 8.01 -7.89 -1.42
C ILE A 152 8.38 -7.35 -2.80
N TYR A 153 7.58 -6.44 -3.34
CA TYR A 153 7.92 -5.78 -4.60
C TYR A 153 9.05 -4.78 -4.37
N THR A 154 10.08 -4.89 -5.18
CA THR A 154 11.31 -4.09 -5.05
C THR A 154 11.42 -3.01 -6.11
N ASP A 155 10.68 -3.15 -7.21
CA ASP A 155 10.65 -2.17 -8.29
C ASP A 155 9.32 -2.25 -9.06
N LEU A 156 8.94 -1.13 -9.67
CA LEU A 156 7.76 -0.99 -10.54
C LEU A 156 8.18 -0.25 -11.81
N ILE A 157 8.16 -0.97 -12.91
CA ILE A 157 8.49 -0.45 -14.22
C ILE A 157 7.20 -0.06 -14.95
N THR A 158 7.06 1.23 -15.24
CA THR A 158 5.97 1.76 -16.07
C THR A 158 6.48 2.01 -17.47
N THR A 159 5.88 1.36 -18.46
CA THR A 159 6.23 1.53 -19.88
C THR A 159 5.04 2.05 -20.65
N LYS A 160 5.25 3.01 -21.56
CA LYS A 160 4.21 3.53 -22.45
C LYS A 160 4.49 3.08 -23.86
N TYR A 161 3.53 2.38 -24.49
CA TYR A 161 3.59 1.98 -25.89
C TYR A 161 2.22 2.16 -26.55
N ASP A 162 2.21 2.76 -27.73
CA ASP A 162 1.00 3.06 -28.51
C ASP A 162 -0.13 3.72 -27.69
N GLY A 163 0.25 4.72 -26.87
CA GLY A 163 -0.68 5.46 -26.01
C GLY A 163 -1.19 4.72 -24.76
N ARG A 164 -0.76 3.46 -24.55
CA ARG A 164 -1.16 2.63 -23.41
C ARG A 164 -0.01 2.46 -22.42
N TYR A 165 -0.34 2.38 -21.14
CA TYR A 165 0.60 2.06 -20.08
C TYR A 165 0.61 0.56 -19.82
N TYR A 166 1.80 0.05 -19.57
CA TYR A 166 2.08 -1.33 -19.17
C TYR A 166 2.91 -1.29 -17.89
N TYR A 167 2.58 -2.13 -16.94
CA TYR A 167 3.24 -2.15 -15.65
C TYR A 167 3.86 -3.50 -15.42
N THR A 168 5.08 -3.52 -14.88
CA THR A 168 5.76 -4.74 -14.48
C THR A 168 6.30 -4.54 -13.07
N LEU A 169 5.85 -5.36 -12.15
CA LEU A 169 6.37 -5.44 -10.79
C LEU A 169 7.52 -6.43 -10.74
N LEU A 170 8.60 -6.03 -10.11
CA LEU A 170 9.71 -6.92 -9.75
C LEU A 170 9.65 -7.18 -8.25
N GLY A 171 9.67 -8.44 -7.87
CA GLY A 171 9.49 -8.84 -6.48
C GLY A 171 10.49 -9.89 -6.01
N TRP A 172 10.54 -10.05 -4.70
CA TRP A 172 11.28 -11.06 -4.02
C TRP A 172 10.40 -11.73 -2.95
N ASN A 173 10.33 -13.05 -3.01
CA ASN A 173 9.76 -13.87 -1.96
C ASN A 173 10.90 -14.63 -1.29
N GLY A 174 11.05 -14.44 0.02
CA GLY A 174 12.09 -15.09 0.81
C GLY A 174 11.93 -16.61 0.90
N GLY A 175 10.72 -17.11 0.60
CA GLY A 175 10.42 -18.53 0.64
C GLY A 175 10.69 -19.12 2.01
N ASN A 176 11.69 -20.00 2.09
CA ASN A 176 12.15 -20.65 3.30
C ASN A 176 13.70 -20.73 3.32
N MET A 177 14.27 -21.49 4.27
CA MET A 177 15.74 -21.65 4.41
C MET A 177 16.45 -22.19 3.15
N THR A 178 15.71 -22.83 2.22
CA THR A 178 16.31 -23.52 1.07
C THR A 178 15.92 -22.92 -0.29
N THR A 179 14.82 -22.19 -0.36
CA THR A 179 14.26 -21.64 -1.61
C THR A 179 13.92 -20.17 -1.47
N GLN A 180 14.28 -19.40 -2.50
CA GLN A 180 13.88 -18.00 -2.68
C GLN A 180 13.38 -17.83 -4.11
N HIS A 181 12.43 -16.91 -4.31
CA HIS A 181 11.88 -16.64 -5.61
C HIS A 181 12.13 -15.19 -6.03
N ARG A 182 12.44 -14.99 -7.31
CA ARG A 182 12.38 -13.70 -7.97
C ARG A 182 11.10 -13.67 -8.79
N VAL A 183 10.32 -12.62 -8.60
CA VAL A 183 9.01 -12.47 -9.23
C VAL A 183 9.09 -11.36 -10.27
N ILE A 184 8.59 -11.64 -11.47
CA ILE A 184 8.37 -10.65 -12.53
C ILE A 184 6.90 -10.78 -12.88
N GLU A 185 6.12 -9.76 -12.56
CA GLU A 185 4.66 -9.80 -12.65
C GLU A 185 4.14 -8.65 -13.49
N PRO A 186 3.58 -8.92 -14.69
CA PRO A 186 2.85 -7.92 -15.44
C PRO A 186 1.50 -7.64 -14.77
N VAL A 187 1.19 -6.37 -14.54
CA VAL A 187 -0.05 -5.93 -13.91
C VAL A 187 -0.95 -5.28 -14.96
N TYR A 188 -2.22 -5.64 -14.94
CA TYR A 188 -3.25 -5.00 -15.75
C TYR A 188 -4.54 -4.85 -14.97
N PHE A 189 -5.27 -3.78 -15.22
CA PHE A 189 -6.56 -3.52 -14.61
C PHE A 189 -7.66 -3.79 -15.62
N LYS A 190 -8.65 -4.62 -15.24
CA LYS A 190 -9.85 -4.82 -16.07
C LYS A 190 -10.67 -3.53 -16.04
N ARG A 191 -11.00 -3.00 -17.21
CA ARG A 191 -12.00 -1.92 -17.28
C ARG A 191 -13.34 -2.50 -16.84
N ASN A 192 -13.92 -1.91 -15.81
CA ASN A 192 -15.33 -2.17 -15.52
C ASN A 192 -16.15 -1.60 -16.68
N SER A 193 -16.74 -2.50 -17.48
CA SER A 193 -17.62 -2.19 -18.62
C SER A 193 -19.02 -1.83 -18.13
#